data_fb774755588b10a7db02a2b90039dcd0
#
_entry.id   fb774755588b10a7db02a2b90039dcd0
#
_cell.length_a   1.000
_cell.length_b   1.000
_cell.length_c   1.000
_cell.angle_alpha   90.00
_cell.angle_beta   90.00
_cell.angle_gamma   90.00
#
_symmetry.space_group_name_H-M   'P 1'
#
loop_
_entity.id
_entity.type
_entity.pdbx_description
1 polymer ?
#
loop_
_entity_poly.entity_id
_entity_poly.type
_entity_poly.pdbx_seq_one_letter_code
_entity_poly.pdbx_strand_id
1 'polypeptide(L)'
;MTTVYYDQDVKTDALQGKKIAVVGYGSQGHAHAQNLKDNGYDVVIGIRPGRSFDKAKEDGFDVFPVAEAVKQADVIMVLLPDEIQGDVYKNEIEPNLEKHNALAFAHGFNIHFGVIQPPADVDVFLVAPKGPGHLVRRTFVEGSAVPSLFGIQQGASGQARNIALSYAKGIGATRAGVIETTFKEETETDLFGEQAVLCGGVSKLIQSGFETLVEACYQPELAYFEVLHEMKLIVDLMYEGGMENVRYSISNTAEFGDYVSGPRVITPDVKENMKAVLTDIQNGNFSNRFIEDNKNGFKEFYKLREEQHGHQIEKVGRELREMMPFIKSKSIEK
;
A
#
# COMPACT_ATOMS: atom_id res chain seq x y z
N MET A 1 -11.38 21.53 8.94
CA MET A 1 -10.12 21.00 8.43
C MET A 1 -9.82 19.74 9.21
N THR A 2 -9.33 18.71 8.55
CA THR A 2 -8.91 17.46 9.20
C THR A 2 -7.70 17.72 10.08
N THR A 3 -7.66 17.13 11.27
CA THR A 3 -6.50 17.26 12.17
C THR A 3 -5.34 16.43 11.65
N VAL A 4 -4.17 17.05 11.52
CA VAL A 4 -2.92 16.38 11.15
C VAL A 4 -2.01 16.35 12.37
N TYR A 5 -1.48 15.17 12.71
CA TYR A 5 -0.59 14.94 13.84
C TYR A 5 0.85 14.85 13.36
N TYR A 6 1.73 15.61 14.03
CA TYR A 6 3.17 15.63 13.81
C TYR A 6 3.94 15.13 15.05
N ASP A 7 5.26 15.05 14.97
CA ASP A 7 6.13 14.58 16.06
C ASP A 7 5.85 15.24 17.41
N GLN A 8 5.60 16.56 17.41
CA GLN A 8 5.31 17.35 18.63
C GLN A 8 3.95 17.04 19.26
N ASP A 9 3.03 16.44 18.49
CA ASP A 9 1.68 16.11 18.97
C ASP A 9 1.66 14.77 19.70
N VAL A 10 2.67 13.93 19.49
CA VAL A 10 2.85 12.64 20.17
C VAL A 10 3.66 12.85 21.44
N LYS A 11 2.96 13.23 22.52
CA LYS A 11 3.56 13.65 23.80
C LYS A 11 4.03 12.48 24.67
N THR A 12 3.45 11.31 24.48
CA THR A 12 3.72 10.11 25.28
C THR A 12 4.18 8.99 24.35
N ASP A 13 5.25 8.30 24.70
CA ASP A 13 5.64 7.08 24.01
C ASP A 13 4.95 5.86 24.65
N ALA A 14 3.79 5.50 24.12
CA ALA A 14 3.01 4.37 24.60
C ALA A 14 3.58 3.01 24.17
N LEU A 15 4.64 2.99 23.35
CA LEU A 15 5.39 1.78 22.99
C LEU A 15 6.61 1.53 23.85
N GLN A 16 6.97 2.47 24.73
CA GLN A 16 8.14 2.30 25.60
C GLN A 16 8.01 1.07 26.50
N GLY A 17 8.99 0.17 26.42
CA GLY A 17 9.02 -1.08 27.18
C GLY A 17 8.09 -2.16 26.65
N LYS A 18 7.41 -1.94 25.53
CA LYS A 18 6.59 -2.94 24.85
C LYS A 18 7.39 -3.67 23.78
N LYS A 19 7.09 -4.95 23.63
CA LYS A 19 7.59 -5.78 22.53
C LYS A 19 6.61 -5.74 21.35
N ILE A 20 7.14 -5.55 20.16
CA ILE A 20 6.35 -5.44 18.92
C ILE A 20 6.64 -6.66 18.05
N ALA A 21 5.61 -7.46 17.74
CA ALA A 21 5.71 -8.49 16.71
C ALA A 21 5.24 -7.91 15.38
N VAL A 22 6.11 -7.90 14.38
CA VAL A 22 5.74 -7.64 12.98
C VAL A 22 5.50 -8.99 12.32
N VAL A 23 4.24 -9.26 11.97
CA VAL A 23 3.82 -10.51 11.35
C VAL A 23 3.84 -10.34 9.84
N GLY A 24 4.83 -10.95 9.18
CA GLY A 24 5.15 -10.75 7.77
C GLY A 24 6.37 -9.86 7.56
N TYR A 25 7.19 -10.18 6.54
CA TYR A 25 8.41 -9.43 6.19
C TYR A 25 8.47 -9.18 4.68
N GLY A 26 7.32 -8.75 4.13
CA GLY A 26 7.20 -8.23 2.76
C GLY A 26 7.61 -6.75 2.67
N SER A 27 7.11 -6.03 1.67
CA SER A 27 7.47 -4.62 1.43
C SER A 27 7.19 -3.72 2.63
N GLN A 28 5.99 -3.78 3.22
CA GLN A 28 5.65 -2.98 4.40
C GLN A 28 6.31 -3.55 5.66
N GLY A 29 6.29 -4.89 5.86
CA GLY A 29 6.85 -5.52 7.06
C GLY A 29 8.34 -5.21 7.25
N HIS A 30 9.12 -5.30 6.18
CA HIS A 30 10.52 -4.89 6.17
C HIS A 30 10.71 -3.42 6.57
N ALA A 31 9.92 -2.51 6.00
CA ALA A 31 10.05 -1.08 6.28
C ALA A 31 9.65 -0.72 7.72
N HIS A 32 8.50 -1.22 8.19
CA HIS A 32 8.03 -0.98 9.56
C HIS A 32 9.02 -1.53 10.59
N ALA A 33 9.44 -2.79 10.44
CA ALA A 33 10.34 -3.43 11.39
C ALA A 33 11.68 -2.69 11.49
N GLN A 34 12.30 -2.33 10.36
CA GLN A 34 13.57 -1.63 10.37
C GLN A 34 13.45 -0.21 10.94
N ASN A 35 12.40 0.54 10.59
CA ASN A 35 12.21 1.89 11.11
C ASN A 35 11.99 1.88 12.63
N LEU A 36 11.17 0.94 13.14
CA LEU A 36 10.96 0.75 14.58
C LEU A 36 12.26 0.39 15.29
N LYS A 37 13.04 -0.55 14.75
CA LYS A 37 14.34 -0.95 15.31
C LYS A 37 15.34 0.21 15.34
N ASP A 38 15.43 1.00 14.28
CA ASP A 38 16.31 2.18 14.21
C ASP A 38 15.89 3.25 15.22
N ASN A 39 14.62 3.32 15.60
CA ASN A 39 14.10 4.18 16.66
C ASN A 39 14.18 3.55 18.07
N GLY A 40 14.83 2.38 18.21
CA GLY A 40 15.17 1.77 19.52
C GLY A 40 14.06 0.91 20.10
N TYR A 41 13.04 0.52 19.35
CA TYR A 41 11.98 -0.39 19.84
C TYR A 41 12.41 -1.86 19.78
N ASP A 42 11.89 -2.66 20.71
CA ASP A 42 12.07 -4.12 20.75
C ASP A 42 11.13 -4.77 19.72
N VAL A 43 11.71 -5.25 18.62
CA VAL A 43 10.96 -5.79 17.47
C VAL A 43 11.37 -7.23 17.21
N VAL A 44 10.38 -8.10 17.12
CA VAL A 44 10.52 -9.48 16.64
C VAL A 44 9.71 -9.70 15.37
N ILE A 45 10.13 -10.66 14.55
CA ILE A 45 9.43 -10.98 13.30
C ILE A 45 8.71 -12.31 13.46
N GLY A 46 7.41 -12.31 13.16
CA GLY A 46 6.58 -13.51 13.09
C GLY A 46 6.37 -13.94 11.64
N ILE A 47 7.00 -15.03 11.19
CA ILE A 47 6.85 -15.51 9.81
C ILE A 47 7.21 -16.99 9.70
N ARG A 48 6.61 -17.67 8.71
CA ARG A 48 6.96 -19.05 8.35
C ARG A 48 8.33 -19.12 7.66
N PRO A 49 9.05 -20.25 7.76
CA PRO A 49 10.31 -20.47 7.03
C PRO A 49 10.17 -20.19 5.52
N GLY A 50 11.18 -19.56 4.92
CA GLY A 50 11.25 -19.21 3.51
C GLY A 50 12.13 -17.97 3.27
N ARG A 51 12.18 -17.48 2.04
CA ARG A 51 13.06 -16.37 1.62
C ARG A 51 12.96 -15.12 2.52
N SER A 52 11.75 -14.72 2.92
CA SER A 52 11.57 -13.56 3.81
C SER A 52 12.02 -13.83 5.24
N PHE A 53 11.99 -15.09 5.70
CA PHE A 53 12.51 -15.50 7.00
C PHE A 53 14.04 -15.35 7.05
N ASP A 54 14.72 -15.83 6.01
CA ASP A 54 16.18 -15.72 5.90
C ASP A 54 16.59 -14.25 5.81
N LYS A 55 15.87 -13.47 5.01
CA LYS A 55 16.11 -12.02 4.87
C LYS A 55 15.96 -11.27 6.19
N ALA A 56 14.93 -11.57 6.98
CA ALA A 56 14.75 -10.93 8.28
C ALA A 56 15.89 -11.26 9.27
N LYS A 57 16.41 -12.50 9.24
CA LYS A 57 17.59 -12.89 10.01
C LYS A 57 18.86 -12.17 9.56
N GLU A 58 19.09 -12.06 8.25
CA GLU A 58 20.22 -11.29 7.69
C GLU A 58 20.17 -9.83 8.11
N ASP A 59 18.98 -9.24 8.21
CA ASP A 59 18.76 -7.87 8.69
C ASP A 59 18.87 -7.75 10.23
N GLY A 60 19.22 -8.86 10.93
CA GLY A 60 19.53 -8.89 12.34
C GLY A 60 18.31 -8.87 13.26
N PHE A 61 17.20 -9.43 12.84
CA PHE A 61 16.01 -9.60 13.69
C PHE A 61 15.97 -10.99 14.32
N ASP A 62 15.36 -11.09 15.52
CA ASP A 62 14.89 -12.34 16.06
C ASP A 62 13.62 -12.76 15.32
N VAL A 63 13.65 -13.95 14.70
CA VAL A 63 12.59 -14.45 13.81
C VAL A 63 12.00 -15.73 14.38
N PHE A 64 10.69 -15.75 14.55
CA PHE A 64 9.93 -16.84 15.14
C PHE A 64 8.78 -17.30 14.23
N PRO A 65 8.22 -18.50 14.41
CA PRO A 65 6.89 -18.81 13.93
C PRO A 65 5.87 -17.79 14.44
N VAL A 66 4.81 -17.52 13.68
CA VAL A 66 3.85 -16.46 13.99
C VAL A 66 3.30 -16.60 15.43
N ALA A 67 2.85 -17.81 15.80
CA ALA A 67 2.31 -18.07 17.13
C ALA A 67 3.29 -17.74 18.28
N GLU A 68 4.57 -18.02 18.08
CA GLU A 68 5.61 -17.74 19.08
C GLU A 68 5.96 -16.25 19.16
N ALA A 69 5.95 -15.56 18.03
CA ALA A 69 6.14 -14.11 17.99
C ALA A 69 4.98 -13.38 18.69
N VAL A 70 3.74 -13.81 18.47
CA VAL A 70 2.54 -13.23 19.08
C VAL A 70 2.55 -13.41 20.60
N LYS A 71 2.86 -14.61 21.11
CA LYS A 71 2.89 -14.92 22.55
C LYS A 71 3.80 -14.01 23.37
N GLN A 72 4.84 -13.47 22.78
CA GLN A 72 5.81 -12.65 23.50
C GLN A 72 5.63 -11.14 23.29
N ALA A 73 4.62 -10.73 22.49
CA ALA A 73 4.45 -9.35 22.07
C ALA A 73 3.26 -8.68 22.75
N ASP A 74 3.40 -7.39 23.01
CA ASP A 74 2.32 -6.50 23.45
C ASP A 74 1.55 -5.91 22.26
N VAL A 75 2.26 -5.65 21.15
CA VAL A 75 1.71 -5.06 19.92
C VAL A 75 1.99 -6.01 18.76
N ILE A 76 0.97 -6.39 18.04
CA ILE A 76 1.03 -7.31 16.92
C ILE A 76 0.62 -6.56 15.64
N MET A 77 1.60 -6.22 14.79
CA MET A 77 1.36 -5.58 13.50
C MET A 77 1.28 -6.63 12.40
N VAL A 78 0.11 -6.79 11.81
CA VAL A 78 -0.15 -7.79 10.76
C VAL A 78 0.10 -7.17 9.39
N LEU A 79 1.17 -7.63 8.71
CA LEU A 79 1.64 -7.15 7.41
C LEU A 79 1.80 -8.29 6.40
N LEU A 80 0.89 -9.23 6.47
CA LEU A 80 0.73 -10.33 5.52
C LEU A 80 -0.16 -9.86 4.33
N PRO A 81 -0.11 -10.55 3.17
CA PRO A 81 -1.09 -10.34 2.12
C PRO A 81 -2.52 -10.57 2.63
N ASP A 82 -3.47 -9.75 2.19
CA ASP A 82 -4.84 -9.71 2.74
C ASP A 82 -5.56 -11.06 2.67
N GLU A 83 -5.32 -11.79 1.58
CA GLU A 83 -5.95 -13.07 1.31
C GLU A 83 -5.57 -14.20 2.26
N ILE A 84 -4.45 -14.07 2.96
CA ILE A 84 -3.99 -15.09 3.93
C ILE A 84 -4.13 -14.64 5.38
N GLN A 85 -4.39 -13.37 5.63
CA GLN A 85 -4.46 -12.83 6.99
C GLN A 85 -5.53 -13.53 7.83
N GLY A 86 -6.71 -13.79 7.26
CA GLY A 86 -7.81 -14.43 7.97
C GLY A 86 -7.44 -15.82 8.52
N ASP A 87 -6.80 -16.65 7.70
CA ASP A 87 -6.37 -17.99 8.11
C ASP A 87 -5.24 -17.95 9.14
N VAL A 88 -4.24 -17.10 8.94
CA VAL A 88 -3.13 -16.92 9.88
C VAL A 88 -3.65 -16.35 11.22
N TYR A 89 -4.56 -15.38 11.15
CA TYR A 89 -5.20 -14.83 12.33
C TYR A 89 -5.88 -15.93 13.17
N LYS A 90 -6.77 -16.69 12.54
CA LYS A 90 -7.55 -17.73 13.20
C LYS A 90 -6.70 -18.85 13.80
N ASN A 91 -5.64 -19.26 13.09
CA ASN A 91 -4.85 -20.43 13.47
C ASN A 91 -3.66 -20.10 14.36
N GLU A 92 -3.06 -18.91 14.23
CA GLU A 92 -1.78 -18.59 14.84
C GLU A 92 -1.79 -17.31 15.69
N ILE A 93 -2.65 -16.33 15.38
CA ILE A 93 -2.69 -15.06 16.14
C ILE A 93 -3.74 -15.12 17.24
N GLU A 94 -5.02 -15.33 16.91
CA GLU A 94 -6.13 -15.31 17.86
C GLU A 94 -5.92 -16.22 19.08
N PRO A 95 -5.47 -17.49 18.94
CA PRO A 95 -5.26 -18.38 20.08
C PRO A 95 -4.14 -17.94 21.04
N ASN A 96 -3.32 -16.99 20.62
CA ASN A 96 -2.13 -16.51 21.35
C ASN A 96 -2.23 -15.03 21.76
N LEU A 97 -3.37 -14.38 21.49
CA LEU A 97 -3.65 -13.03 22.00
C LEU A 97 -3.94 -13.06 23.48
N GLU A 98 -3.37 -12.11 24.19
CA GLU A 98 -3.66 -11.85 25.60
C GLU A 98 -4.51 -10.58 25.75
N LYS A 99 -5.20 -10.47 26.87
CA LYS A 99 -5.98 -9.29 27.23
C LYS A 99 -5.11 -8.03 27.17
N HIS A 100 -5.62 -6.99 26.52
CA HIS A 100 -4.95 -5.70 26.30
C HIS A 100 -3.75 -5.76 25.34
N ASN A 101 -3.52 -6.85 24.63
CA ASN A 101 -2.69 -6.77 23.43
C ASN A 101 -3.26 -5.73 22.45
N ALA A 102 -2.41 -5.19 21.62
CA ALA A 102 -2.81 -4.28 20.56
C ALA A 102 -2.59 -4.94 19.19
N LEU A 103 -3.67 -5.24 18.49
CA LEU A 103 -3.68 -5.80 17.15
C LEU A 103 -3.71 -4.66 16.13
N ALA A 104 -2.74 -4.63 15.24
CA ALA A 104 -2.52 -3.52 14.32
C ALA A 104 -2.45 -3.98 12.87
N PHE A 105 -2.85 -3.10 11.95
CA PHE A 105 -2.89 -3.32 10.51
C PHE A 105 -2.34 -2.10 9.76
N ALA A 106 -1.83 -2.29 8.54
CA ALA A 106 -1.48 -1.18 7.64
C ALA A 106 -2.52 -0.94 6.55
N HIS A 107 -3.54 -1.80 6.46
CA HIS A 107 -4.72 -1.68 5.61
C HIS A 107 -5.92 -2.29 6.31
N GLY A 108 -7.08 -1.67 6.16
CA GLY A 108 -8.27 -2.04 6.95
C GLY A 108 -9.08 -3.22 6.41
N PHE A 109 -8.71 -3.84 5.27
CA PHE A 109 -9.49 -4.82 4.51
C PHE A 109 -10.12 -5.91 5.37
N ASN A 110 -9.31 -6.66 6.10
CA ASN A 110 -9.78 -7.84 6.83
C ASN A 110 -10.69 -7.51 8.03
N ILE A 111 -10.50 -6.35 8.64
CA ILE A 111 -11.36 -5.84 9.72
C ILE A 111 -12.66 -5.26 9.13
N HIS A 112 -12.55 -4.41 8.09
CA HIS A 112 -13.70 -3.74 7.50
C HIS A 112 -14.71 -4.73 6.89
N PHE A 113 -14.22 -5.73 6.17
CA PHE A 113 -15.07 -6.76 5.56
C PHE A 113 -15.39 -7.94 6.49
N GLY A 114 -15.02 -7.86 7.78
CA GLY A 114 -15.41 -8.84 8.80
C GLY A 114 -14.74 -10.20 8.66
N VAL A 115 -13.65 -10.32 7.90
CA VAL A 115 -12.85 -11.54 7.78
C VAL A 115 -12.14 -11.86 9.10
N ILE A 116 -11.65 -10.82 9.77
CA ILE A 116 -11.06 -10.89 11.11
C ILE A 116 -11.97 -10.17 12.10
N GLN A 117 -12.33 -10.87 13.18
CA GLN A 117 -13.17 -10.36 14.27
C GLN A 117 -12.40 -10.51 15.58
N PRO A 118 -11.67 -9.48 16.02
CA PRO A 118 -10.87 -9.55 17.25
C PRO A 118 -11.71 -9.68 18.52
N PRO A 119 -11.18 -10.33 19.59
CA PRO A 119 -11.82 -10.36 20.90
C PRO A 119 -12.04 -8.95 21.46
N ALA A 120 -13.11 -8.78 22.26
CA ALA A 120 -13.49 -7.46 22.78
C ALA A 120 -12.50 -6.84 23.78
N ASP A 121 -11.55 -7.61 24.28
CA ASP A 121 -10.57 -7.20 25.30
C ASP A 121 -9.17 -6.88 24.75
N VAL A 122 -9.01 -6.78 23.42
CA VAL A 122 -7.79 -6.29 22.76
C VAL A 122 -8.02 -4.93 22.13
N ASP A 123 -6.95 -4.12 21.99
CA ASP A 123 -7.00 -2.92 21.17
C ASP A 123 -6.89 -3.28 19.67
N VAL A 124 -7.57 -2.53 18.81
CA VAL A 124 -7.47 -2.73 17.37
C VAL A 124 -7.31 -1.38 16.68
N PHE A 125 -6.21 -1.22 15.96
CA PHE A 125 -5.92 0.01 15.24
C PHE A 125 -5.27 -0.23 13.88
N LEU A 126 -5.29 0.78 13.02
CA LEU A 126 -4.48 0.81 11.80
C LEU A 126 -3.49 1.97 11.81
N VAL A 127 -2.35 1.75 11.16
CA VAL A 127 -1.41 2.80 10.73
C VAL A 127 -1.02 2.48 9.29
N ALA A 128 -1.53 3.26 8.35
CA ALA A 128 -1.47 3.01 6.91
C ALA A 128 -0.61 4.08 6.20
N PRO A 129 0.68 3.82 5.95
CA PRO A 129 1.50 4.69 5.10
C PRO A 129 0.94 4.76 3.68
N LYS A 130 0.77 5.97 3.12
CA LYS A 130 0.27 6.17 1.76
C LYS A 130 1.42 6.13 0.75
N GLY A 131 2.00 4.95 0.62
CA GLY A 131 3.08 4.65 -0.31
C GLY A 131 3.66 3.25 -0.15
N PRO A 132 4.37 2.74 -1.17
CA PRO A 132 5.01 1.43 -1.12
C PRO A 132 6.04 1.33 0.00
N GLY A 133 6.17 0.15 0.62
CA GLY A 133 7.06 -0.05 1.78
C GLY A 133 8.52 0.33 1.54
N HIS A 134 9.05 0.10 0.33
CA HIS A 134 10.42 0.52 0.01
C HIS A 134 10.61 2.05 0.03
N LEU A 135 9.55 2.84 -0.25
CA LEU A 135 9.58 4.29 -0.08
C LEU A 135 9.47 4.67 1.40
N VAL A 136 8.63 3.99 2.18
CA VAL A 136 8.53 4.19 3.62
C VAL A 136 9.91 4.02 4.28
N ARG A 137 10.67 3.00 3.89
CA ARG A 137 12.03 2.80 4.40
C ARG A 137 13.01 3.86 3.90
N ARG A 138 13.03 4.12 2.60
CA ARG A 138 13.96 5.07 2.00
C ARG A 138 13.80 6.48 2.55
N THR A 139 12.58 7.01 2.57
CA THR A 139 12.31 8.36 3.08
C THR A 139 12.64 8.47 4.58
N PHE A 140 12.40 7.42 5.37
CA PHE A 140 12.80 7.38 6.77
C PHE A 140 14.32 7.56 6.95
N VAL A 141 15.12 6.81 6.18
CA VAL A 141 16.59 6.89 6.22
C VAL A 141 17.09 8.27 5.76
N GLU A 142 16.40 8.88 4.80
CA GLU A 142 16.68 10.24 4.31
C GLU A 142 16.23 11.35 5.29
N GLY A 143 15.64 10.99 6.43
CA GLY A 143 15.16 11.95 7.43
C GLY A 143 13.79 12.58 7.13
N SER A 144 13.14 12.13 6.05
CA SER A 144 11.76 12.49 5.69
C SER A 144 10.78 11.36 6.02
N ALA A 145 9.59 11.35 5.45
CA ALA A 145 8.62 10.28 5.64
C ALA A 145 7.56 10.24 4.53
N VAL A 146 6.80 9.16 4.52
CA VAL A 146 5.56 9.03 3.75
C VAL A 146 4.39 9.44 4.66
N PRO A 147 3.48 10.33 4.24
CA PRO A 147 2.27 10.63 4.98
C PRO A 147 1.45 9.37 5.25
N SER A 148 0.82 9.31 6.43
CA SER A 148 0.11 8.11 6.86
C SER A 148 -1.27 8.43 7.41
N LEU A 149 -2.14 7.44 7.43
CA LEU A 149 -3.41 7.48 8.13
C LEU A 149 -3.31 6.62 9.39
N PHE A 150 -4.09 6.94 10.42
CA PHE A 150 -4.32 6.05 11.54
C PHE A 150 -5.80 6.02 11.92
N GLY A 151 -6.26 4.89 12.38
CA GLY A 151 -7.65 4.72 12.81
C GLY A 151 -7.78 3.73 13.95
N ILE A 152 -8.76 3.93 14.80
CA ILE A 152 -9.04 3.05 15.94
C ILE A 152 -10.37 2.34 15.67
N GLN A 153 -10.33 1.01 15.65
CA GLN A 153 -11.52 0.16 15.58
C GLN A 153 -12.04 -0.18 16.97
N GLN A 154 -11.13 -0.48 17.90
CA GLN A 154 -11.45 -0.94 19.24
C GLN A 154 -10.39 -0.44 20.24
N GLY A 155 -10.83 0.04 21.39
CA GLY A 155 -9.96 0.61 22.42
C GLY A 155 -10.20 0.00 23.78
N ALA A 156 -9.93 -1.30 23.95
CA ALA A 156 -10.19 -2.08 25.15
C ALA A 156 -9.36 -1.63 26.35
N SER A 157 -8.11 -1.23 26.13
CA SER A 157 -7.19 -0.75 27.18
C SER A 157 -7.37 0.73 27.53
N GLY A 158 -8.08 1.50 26.69
CA GLY A 158 -8.12 2.96 26.73
C GLY A 158 -6.83 3.64 26.23
N GLN A 159 -5.86 2.86 25.70
CA GLN A 159 -4.58 3.39 25.19
C GLN A 159 -4.42 3.22 23.67
N ALA A 160 -5.37 2.59 22.98
CA ALA A 160 -5.26 2.28 21.54
C ALA A 160 -4.80 3.48 20.70
N ARG A 161 -5.35 4.66 20.94
CA ARG A 161 -4.98 5.90 20.25
C ARG A 161 -3.52 6.30 20.49
N ASN A 162 -3.07 6.26 21.75
CA ASN A 162 -1.70 6.60 22.10
C ASN A 162 -0.70 5.60 21.50
N ILE A 163 -1.04 4.31 21.51
CA ILE A 163 -0.25 3.24 20.91
C ILE A 163 -0.16 3.45 19.39
N ALA A 164 -1.28 3.72 18.71
CA ALA A 164 -1.31 3.97 17.27
C ALA A 164 -0.45 5.18 16.86
N LEU A 165 -0.56 6.29 17.57
CA LEU A 165 0.24 7.49 17.31
C LEU A 165 1.72 7.27 17.62
N SER A 166 2.05 6.54 18.71
CA SER A 166 3.44 6.17 19.02
C SER A 166 4.01 5.23 17.96
N TYR A 167 3.21 4.31 17.43
CA TYR A 167 3.60 3.43 16.33
C TYR A 167 3.87 4.23 15.06
N ALA A 168 2.96 5.14 14.70
CA ALA A 168 3.14 6.04 13.55
C ALA A 168 4.43 6.86 13.68
N LYS A 169 4.74 7.37 14.87
CA LYS A 169 6.01 8.04 15.17
C LYS A 169 7.19 7.09 15.06
N GLY A 170 7.05 5.88 15.58
CA GLY A 170 8.09 4.84 15.54
C GLY A 170 8.51 4.46 14.13
N ILE A 171 7.58 4.44 13.18
CA ILE A 171 7.91 4.23 11.76
C ILE A 171 8.30 5.52 11.01
N GLY A 172 8.29 6.68 11.68
CA GLY A 172 8.67 7.99 11.14
C GLY A 172 7.55 8.77 10.47
N ALA A 173 6.33 8.24 10.39
CA ALA A 173 5.21 8.85 9.65
C ALA A 173 4.85 10.26 10.12
N THR A 174 4.99 10.55 11.41
CA THR A 174 4.68 11.85 12.01
C THR A 174 5.59 13.00 11.54
N ARG A 175 6.72 12.71 10.89
CA ARG A 175 7.57 13.71 10.23
C ARG A 175 6.85 14.36 9.04
N ALA A 176 6.08 13.58 8.27
CA ALA A 176 5.28 14.06 7.14
C ALA A 176 3.85 14.44 7.52
N GLY A 177 3.37 13.94 8.65
CA GLY A 177 2.03 14.13 9.15
C GLY A 177 1.17 12.87 9.06
N VAL A 178 0.33 12.67 10.08
CA VAL A 178 -0.58 11.53 10.21
C VAL A 178 -2.00 12.05 10.39
N ILE A 179 -2.93 11.55 9.60
CA ILE A 179 -4.34 11.95 9.60
C ILE A 179 -5.18 10.85 10.26
N GLU A 180 -6.09 11.25 11.14
CA GLU A 180 -7.04 10.32 11.73
C GLU A 180 -8.16 9.97 10.76
N THR A 181 -8.49 8.69 10.68
CA THR A 181 -9.52 8.11 9.81
C THR A 181 -10.24 6.94 10.51
N THR A 182 -11.07 6.23 9.78
CA THR A 182 -11.70 4.98 10.21
C THR A 182 -11.21 3.82 9.34
N PHE A 183 -11.34 2.59 9.82
CA PHE A 183 -11.07 1.40 8.99
C PHE A 183 -11.89 1.40 7.70
N LYS A 184 -13.17 1.79 7.80
CA LYS A 184 -14.05 1.90 6.63
C LYS A 184 -13.51 2.90 5.61
N GLU A 185 -13.24 4.13 6.04
CA GLU A 185 -12.80 5.21 5.15
C GLU A 185 -11.45 4.89 4.51
N GLU A 186 -10.48 4.41 5.31
CA GLU A 186 -9.19 3.99 4.79
C GLU A 186 -9.33 2.90 3.75
N THR A 187 -10.06 1.82 4.05
CA THR A 187 -10.20 0.67 3.15
C THR A 187 -10.91 1.03 1.85
N GLU A 188 -12.04 1.73 1.93
CA GLU A 188 -12.83 2.08 0.75
C GLU A 188 -12.09 3.06 -0.16
N THR A 189 -11.41 4.06 0.41
CA THR A 189 -10.67 5.05 -0.39
C THR A 189 -9.38 4.50 -0.97
N ASP A 190 -8.68 3.64 -0.27
CA ASP A 190 -7.46 2.98 -0.75
C ASP A 190 -7.78 2.04 -1.92
N LEU A 191 -8.72 1.11 -1.73
CA LEU A 191 -9.19 0.20 -2.79
C LEU A 191 -9.71 0.98 -4.01
N PHE A 192 -10.47 2.05 -3.80
CA PHE A 192 -10.95 2.88 -4.90
C PHE A 192 -9.78 3.56 -5.63
N GLY A 193 -8.86 4.17 -4.89
CA GLY A 193 -7.71 4.87 -5.44
C GLY A 193 -6.87 3.97 -6.34
N GLU A 194 -6.55 2.76 -5.88
CA GLU A 194 -5.74 1.82 -6.67
C GLU A 194 -6.50 1.21 -7.85
N GLN A 195 -7.79 0.90 -7.72
CA GLN A 195 -8.58 0.31 -8.80
C GLN A 195 -8.94 1.32 -9.89
N ALA A 196 -9.46 2.49 -9.49
CA ALA A 196 -10.01 3.45 -10.43
C ALA A 196 -8.95 4.41 -11.02
N VAL A 197 -7.85 4.67 -10.31
CA VAL A 197 -6.88 5.70 -10.70
C VAL A 197 -5.45 5.18 -10.74
N LEU A 198 -4.86 4.83 -9.57
CA LEU A 198 -3.41 4.68 -9.41
C LEU A 198 -2.82 3.44 -10.10
N CYS A 199 -3.58 2.36 -10.18
CA CYS A 199 -3.14 1.11 -10.82
C CYS A 199 -4.04 0.77 -12.01
N GLY A 200 -5.34 0.51 -11.78
CA GLY A 200 -6.24 0.07 -12.83
C GLY A 200 -6.47 1.14 -13.89
N GLY A 201 -6.88 2.35 -13.49
CA GLY A 201 -7.20 3.44 -14.40
C GLY A 201 -6.01 3.87 -15.26
N VAL A 202 -4.88 4.21 -14.61
CA VAL A 202 -3.70 4.71 -15.32
C VAL A 202 -3.09 3.64 -16.24
N SER A 203 -3.03 2.38 -15.82
CA SER A 203 -2.50 1.30 -16.65
C SER A 203 -3.32 1.10 -17.91
N LYS A 204 -4.66 1.15 -17.78
CA LYS A 204 -5.57 1.00 -18.93
C LYS A 204 -5.51 2.19 -19.87
N LEU A 205 -5.39 3.41 -19.36
CA LEU A 205 -5.20 4.62 -20.14
C LEU A 205 -3.91 4.54 -20.98
N ILE A 206 -2.80 4.14 -20.35
CA ILE A 206 -1.50 3.97 -21.01
C ILE A 206 -1.58 2.90 -22.10
N GLN A 207 -2.16 1.73 -21.81
CA GLN A 207 -2.33 0.65 -22.80
C GLN A 207 -3.14 1.12 -24.01
N SER A 208 -4.28 1.77 -23.78
CA SER A 208 -5.13 2.28 -24.86
C SER A 208 -4.43 3.36 -25.70
N GLY A 209 -3.63 4.22 -25.09
CA GLY A 209 -2.82 5.19 -25.80
C GLY A 209 -1.75 4.53 -26.69
N PHE A 210 -1.04 3.54 -26.13
CA PHE A 210 -0.06 2.74 -26.86
C PHE A 210 -0.68 2.02 -28.05
N GLU A 211 -1.77 1.27 -27.83
CA GLU A 211 -2.49 0.55 -28.88
C GLU A 211 -2.95 1.50 -30.01
N THR A 212 -3.53 2.65 -29.65
CA THR A 212 -4.00 3.65 -30.61
C THR A 212 -2.89 4.14 -31.54
N LEU A 213 -1.70 4.39 -31.00
CA LEU A 213 -0.55 4.84 -31.81
C LEU A 213 0.00 3.70 -32.69
N VAL A 214 0.11 2.49 -32.17
CA VAL A 214 0.61 1.33 -32.93
C VAL A 214 -0.35 0.95 -34.05
N GLU A 215 -1.66 0.96 -33.81
CA GLU A 215 -2.69 0.72 -34.82
C GLU A 215 -2.66 1.78 -35.94
N ALA A 216 -2.28 3.01 -35.61
CA ALA A 216 -2.03 4.08 -36.57
C ALA A 216 -0.67 3.97 -37.28
N CYS A 217 0.03 2.84 -37.14
CA CYS A 217 1.33 2.54 -37.75
C CYS A 217 2.51 3.41 -37.26
N TYR A 218 2.44 3.98 -36.06
CA TYR A 218 3.60 4.57 -35.42
C TYR A 218 4.49 3.50 -34.81
N GLN A 219 5.79 3.80 -34.67
CA GLN A 219 6.76 2.87 -34.09
C GLN A 219 6.41 2.57 -32.61
N PRO A 220 6.36 1.31 -32.20
CA PRO A 220 6.02 0.94 -30.81
C PRO A 220 6.94 1.56 -29.76
N GLU A 221 8.22 1.76 -30.11
CA GLU A 221 9.21 2.41 -29.26
C GLU A 221 8.85 3.86 -28.98
N LEU A 222 8.42 4.63 -30.00
CA LEU A 222 7.93 5.99 -29.85
C LEU A 222 6.64 6.02 -29.02
N ALA A 223 5.68 5.14 -29.33
CA ALA A 223 4.45 5.02 -28.55
C ALA A 223 4.74 4.75 -27.05
N TYR A 224 5.70 3.91 -26.75
CA TYR A 224 6.12 3.63 -25.36
C TYR A 224 6.68 4.88 -24.68
N PHE A 225 7.56 5.62 -25.33
CA PHE A 225 8.14 6.84 -24.77
C PHE A 225 7.07 7.87 -24.45
N GLU A 226 6.16 8.13 -25.40
CA GLU A 226 5.13 9.16 -25.31
C GLU A 226 4.07 8.87 -24.25
N VAL A 227 3.65 7.60 -24.09
CA VAL A 227 2.50 7.30 -23.21
C VAL A 227 2.89 6.69 -21.86
N LEU A 228 4.09 6.12 -21.72
CA LEU A 228 4.51 5.46 -20.48
C LEU A 228 5.77 6.09 -19.87
N HIS A 229 6.86 6.19 -20.63
CA HIS A 229 8.13 6.65 -20.08
C HIS A 229 8.04 8.08 -19.56
N GLU A 230 7.46 8.98 -20.34
CA GLU A 230 7.32 10.40 -20.01
C GLU A 230 6.29 10.64 -18.88
N MET A 231 5.35 9.73 -18.69
CA MET A 231 4.33 9.82 -17.61
C MET A 231 4.94 10.12 -16.24
N LYS A 232 6.11 9.53 -15.95
CA LYS A 232 6.80 9.78 -14.66
C LYS A 232 7.11 11.26 -14.47
N LEU A 233 7.59 11.95 -15.51
CA LEU A 233 7.97 13.35 -15.42
C LEU A 233 6.75 14.25 -15.19
N ILE A 234 5.62 13.92 -15.82
CA ILE A 234 4.35 14.62 -15.60
C ILE A 234 3.82 14.37 -14.18
N VAL A 235 3.92 13.13 -13.70
CA VAL A 235 3.51 12.78 -12.32
C VAL A 235 4.40 13.47 -11.28
N ASP A 236 5.69 13.61 -11.53
CA ASP A 236 6.59 14.38 -10.66
C ASP A 236 6.15 15.84 -10.55
N LEU A 237 5.78 16.50 -11.66
CA LEU A 237 5.24 17.87 -11.65
C LEU A 237 3.92 17.98 -10.87
N MET A 238 3.03 16.98 -11.00
CA MET A 238 1.79 16.92 -10.21
C MET A 238 2.09 16.79 -8.72
N TYR A 239 3.05 15.95 -8.37
CA TYR A 239 3.46 15.71 -6.99
C TYR A 239 4.05 16.97 -6.34
N GLU A 240 4.86 17.72 -7.08
CA GLU A 240 5.57 18.91 -6.60
C GLU A 240 4.66 20.12 -6.45
N GLY A 241 3.67 20.31 -7.32
CA GLY A 241 2.88 21.54 -7.33
C GLY A 241 1.44 21.40 -7.84
N GLY A 242 0.91 20.18 -7.91
CA GLY A 242 -0.47 19.94 -8.35
C GLY A 242 -0.70 20.11 -9.85
N MET A 243 -1.95 20.03 -10.25
CA MET A 243 -2.37 20.13 -11.66
C MET A 243 -2.04 21.50 -12.28
N GLU A 244 -2.05 22.56 -11.47
CA GLU A 244 -1.71 23.91 -11.92
C GLU A 244 -0.24 24.00 -12.30
N ASN A 245 0.66 23.39 -11.52
CA ASN A 245 2.10 23.36 -11.82
C ASN A 245 2.42 22.60 -13.11
N VAL A 246 1.72 21.50 -13.37
CA VAL A 246 1.85 20.79 -14.66
C VAL A 246 1.54 21.73 -15.81
N ARG A 247 0.38 22.38 -15.80
CA ARG A 247 -0.07 23.30 -16.87
C ARG A 247 0.88 24.48 -17.06
N TYR A 248 1.40 25.04 -15.98
CA TYR A 248 2.40 26.09 -16.04
C TYR A 248 3.73 25.62 -16.66
N SER A 249 4.10 24.38 -16.46
CA SER A 249 5.42 23.82 -16.82
C SER A 249 5.47 23.23 -18.25
N ILE A 250 4.32 22.97 -18.86
CA ILE A 250 4.22 22.42 -20.22
C ILE A 250 4.03 23.53 -21.26
N SER A 251 4.11 23.17 -22.56
CA SER A 251 3.88 24.13 -23.64
C SER A 251 2.41 24.54 -23.73
N ASN A 252 2.15 25.75 -24.27
CA ASN A 252 0.77 26.21 -24.55
C ASN A 252 -0.01 25.22 -25.43
N THR A 253 0.68 24.51 -26.34
CA THR A 253 0.08 23.50 -27.20
C THR A 253 -0.39 22.29 -26.39
N ALA A 254 0.43 21.83 -25.46
CA ALA A 254 0.09 20.72 -24.59
C ALA A 254 -1.03 21.10 -23.60
N GLU A 255 -0.95 22.28 -22.99
CA GLU A 255 -1.98 22.80 -22.10
C GLU A 255 -3.33 22.96 -22.82
N PHE A 256 -3.33 23.52 -24.04
CA PHE A 256 -4.55 23.61 -24.83
C PHE A 256 -5.11 22.22 -25.17
N GLY A 257 -4.24 21.27 -25.52
CA GLY A 257 -4.60 19.86 -25.76
C GLY A 257 -5.24 19.21 -24.54
N ASP A 258 -4.70 19.45 -23.32
CA ASP A 258 -5.28 18.98 -22.06
C ASP A 258 -6.74 19.43 -21.91
N TYR A 259 -7.01 20.72 -22.09
CA TYR A 259 -8.36 21.25 -21.93
C TYR A 259 -9.37 20.77 -22.98
N VAL A 260 -8.98 20.59 -24.24
CA VAL A 260 -9.92 20.24 -25.31
C VAL A 260 -10.03 18.74 -25.57
N SER A 261 -8.97 17.96 -25.27
CA SER A 261 -8.93 16.52 -25.54
C SER A 261 -9.17 15.67 -24.29
N GLY A 262 -8.73 16.13 -23.11
CA GLY A 262 -8.94 15.43 -21.85
C GLY A 262 -10.40 15.03 -21.61
N PRO A 263 -11.39 15.92 -21.73
CA PRO A 263 -12.82 15.60 -21.57
C PRO A 263 -13.39 14.65 -22.63
N ARG A 264 -12.71 14.47 -23.76
CA ARG A 264 -13.10 13.51 -24.81
C ARG A 264 -12.61 12.10 -24.49
N VAL A 265 -11.51 11.98 -23.76
CA VAL A 265 -10.94 10.71 -23.32
C VAL A 265 -11.59 10.28 -22.00
N ILE A 266 -11.64 11.15 -21.01
CA ILE A 266 -12.31 10.93 -19.74
C ILE A 266 -13.70 11.57 -19.79
N THR A 267 -14.61 10.84 -20.41
CA THR A 267 -16.00 11.25 -20.58
C THR A 267 -16.80 11.13 -19.28
N PRO A 268 -18.03 11.71 -19.19
CA PRO A 268 -18.92 11.52 -18.04
C PRO A 268 -19.17 10.06 -17.71
N ASP A 269 -19.22 9.16 -18.69
CA ASP A 269 -19.41 7.72 -18.48
C ASP A 269 -18.27 7.10 -17.66
N VAL A 270 -17.05 7.59 -17.82
CA VAL A 270 -15.91 7.13 -16.98
C VAL A 270 -16.19 7.43 -15.52
N LYS A 271 -16.74 8.60 -15.20
CA LYS A 271 -17.12 8.94 -13.81
C LYS A 271 -18.23 8.03 -13.28
N GLU A 272 -19.21 7.67 -14.09
CA GLU A 272 -20.26 6.72 -13.70
C GLU A 272 -19.67 5.31 -13.46
N ASN A 273 -18.74 4.87 -14.28
CA ASN A 273 -18.00 3.62 -14.06
C ASN A 273 -17.19 3.67 -12.75
N MET A 274 -16.54 4.79 -12.43
CA MET A 274 -15.85 4.97 -11.14
C MET A 274 -16.81 4.87 -9.96
N LYS A 275 -18.02 5.41 -10.06
CA LYS A 275 -19.06 5.26 -9.02
C LYS A 275 -19.49 3.80 -8.86
N ALA A 276 -19.60 3.05 -9.96
CA ALA A 276 -19.92 1.63 -9.90
C ALA A 276 -18.80 0.84 -9.20
N VAL A 277 -17.53 1.11 -9.52
CA VAL A 277 -16.38 0.52 -8.83
C VAL A 277 -16.43 0.82 -7.32
N LEU A 278 -16.68 2.07 -6.94
CA LEU A 278 -16.83 2.44 -5.53
C LEU A 278 -17.98 1.69 -4.85
N THR A 279 -19.11 1.55 -5.55
CA THR A 279 -20.26 0.79 -5.05
C THR A 279 -19.92 -0.69 -4.81
N ASP A 280 -19.17 -1.32 -5.73
CA ASP A 280 -18.74 -2.72 -5.58
C ASP A 280 -17.75 -2.91 -4.41
N ILE A 281 -16.94 -1.90 -4.12
CA ILE A 281 -16.09 -1.88 -2.93
C ILE A 281 -16.96 -1.77 -1.67
N GLN A 282 -17.85 -0.79 -1.62
CA GLN A 282 -18.66 -0.49 -0.44
C GLN A 282 -19.63 -1.61 -0.04
N ASN A 283 -20.18 -2.32 -1.03
CA ASN A 283 -21.12 -3.43 -0.78
C ASN A 283 -20.43 -4.80 -0.62
N GLY A 284 -19.08 -4.84 -0.70
CA GLY A 284 -18.29 -6.06 -0.53
C GLY A 284 -18.23 -6.98 -1.75
N ASN A 285 -18.77 -6.60 -2.90
CA ASN A 285 -18.70 -7.42 -4.12
C ASN A 285 -17.27 -7.70 -4.54
N PHE A 286 -16.42 -6.65 -4.53
CA PHE A 286 -15.00 -6.79 -4.86
C PHE A 286 -14.26 -7.71 -3.87
N SER A 287 -14.41 -7.46 -2.57
CA SER A 287 -13.71 -8.25 -1.55
C SER A 287 -14.13 -9.72 -1.55
N ASN A 288 -15.44 -9.99 -1.70
CA ASN A 288 -15.96 -11.34 -1.80
C ASN A 288 -15.41 -12.08 -3.03
N ARG A 289 -15.37 -11.42 -4.21
CA ARG A 289 -14.81 -11.99 -5.45
C ARG A 289 -13.33 -12.33 -5.28
N PHE A 290 -12.55 -11.43 -4.69
CA PHE A 290 -11.12 -11.64 -4.45
C PHE A 290 -10.85 -12.80 -3.48
N ILE A 291 -11.58 -12.84 -2.36
CA ILE A 291 -11.45 -13.92 -1.36
C ILE A 291 -11.91 -15.26 -1.96
N GLU A 292 -12.97 -15.27 -2.76
CA GLU A 292 -13.47 -16.50 -3.39
C GLU A 292 -12.47 -17.01 -4.45
N ASP A 293 -11.90 -16.15 -5.29
CA ASP A 293 -10.88 -16.53 -6.26
C ASP A 293 -9.63 -17.09 -5.57
N ASN A 294 -9.22 -16.50 -4.44
CA ASN A 294 -8.14 -17.06 -3.61
C ASN A 294 -8.48 -18.50 -3.16
N LYS A 295 -9.64 -18.72 -2.57
CA LYS A 295 -10.08 -20.06 -2.12
C LYS A 295 -10.10 -21.08 -3.27
N ASN A 296 -10.32 -20.61 -4.50
CA ASN A 296 -10.30 -21.41 -5.72
C ASN A 296 -8.92 -21.51 -6.39
N GLY A 297 -7.85 -21.07 -5.72
CA GLY A 297 -6.47 -21.13 -6.17
C GLY A 297 -6.08 -20.01 -7.11
N PHE A 298 -6.70 -18.83 -7.01
CA PHE A 298 -6.40 -17.62 -7.80
C PHE A 298 -6.48 -17.84 -9.33
N LYS A 299 -7.45 -18.61 -9.79
CA LYS A 299 -7.58 -18.95 -11.22
C LYS A 299 -7.84 -17.74 -12.10
N GLU A 300 -8.76 -16.87 -11.67
CA GLU A 300 -9.06 -15.63 -12.38
C GLU A 300 -7.85 -14.68 -12.34
N PHE A 301 -7.28 -14.48 -11.16
CA PHE A 301 -6.15 -13.59 -10.94
C PHE A 301 -4.92 -13.98 -11.80
N TYR A 302 -4.55 -15.27 -11.82
CA TYR A 302 -3.41 -15.72 -12.62
C TYR A 302 -3.69 -15.64 -14.12
N LYS A 303 -4.93 -15.88 -14.55
CA LYS A 303 -5.31 -15.69 -15.95
C LYS A 303 -5.14 -14.24 -16.38
N LEU A 304 -5.69 -13.31 -15.62
CA LEU A 304 -5.56 -11.86 -15.89
C LEU A 304 -4.09 -11.41 -15.88
N ARG A 305 -3.30 -11.91 -14.94
CA ARG A 305 -1.86 -11.63 -14.87
C ARG A 305 -1.11 -12.08 -16.13
N GLU A 306 -1.40 -13.28 -16.63
CA GLU A 306 -0.76 -13.81 -17.85
C GLU A 306 -1.17 -12.99 -19.09
N GLU A 307 -2.44 -12.64 -19.23
CA GLU A 307 -2.93 -11.77 -20.30
C GLU A 307 -2.18 -10.43 -20.32
N GLN A 308 -2.03 -9.78 -19.16
CA GLN A 308 -1.32 -8.49 -19.07
C GLN A 308 0.18 -8.65 -19.32
N HIS A 309 0.80 -9.73 -18.85
CA HIS A 309 2.22 -10.00 -19.09
C HIS A 309 2.54 -10.17 -20.58
N GLY A 310 1.62 -10.71 -21.36
CA GLY A 310 1.75 -10.91 -22.80
C GLY A 310 1.58 -9.66 -23.66
N HIS A 311 1.18 -8.53 -23.08
CA HIS A 311 0.93 -7.30 -23.83
C HIS A 311 2.20 -6.76 -24.51
N GLN A 312 2.07 -6.25 -25.75
CA GLN A 312 3.21 -5.76 -26.56
C GLN A 312 4.01 -4.66 -25.85
N ILE A 313 3.36 -3.78 -25.09
CA ILE A 313 4.00 -2.70 -24.33
C ILE A 313 5.05 -3.23 -23.34
N GLU A 314 4.84 -4.41 -22.77
CA GLU A 314 5.76 -5.02 -21.82
C GLU A 314 7.05 -5.50 -22.48
N LYS A 315 6.92 -6.05 -23.71
CA LYS A 315 8.09 -6.47 -24.50
C LYS A 315 8.93 -5.27 -24.90
N VAL A 316 8.30 -4.28 -25.54
CA VAL A 316 8.94 -3.02 -25.96
C VAL A 316 9.59 -2.30 -24.78
N GLY A 317 8.88 -2.24 -23.66
CA GLY A 317 9.39 -1.59 -22.44
C GLY A 317 10.61 -2.27 -21.83
N ARG A 318 10.72 -3.62 -21.90
CA ARG A 318 11.93 -4.33 -21.46
C ARG A 318 13.13 -3.96 -22.31
N GLU A 319 12.98 -4.05 -23.63
CA GLU A 319 14.06 -3.73 -24.60
C GLU A 319 14.57 -2.30 -24.42
N LEU A 320 13.66 -1.33 -24.24
CA LEU A 320 14.03 0.08 -24.05
C LEU A 320 14.67 0.35 -22.68
N ARG A 321 14.20 -0.29 -21.60
CA ARG A 321 14.82 -0.13 -20.27
C ARG A 321 16.22 -0.71 -20.21
N GLU A 322 16.53 -1.77 -20.95
CA GLU A 322 17.88 -2.32 -21.08
C GLU A 322 18.84 -1.34 -21.76
N MET A 323 18.33 -0.47 -22.66
CA MET A 323 19.11 0.57 -23.34
C MET A 323 19.37 1.80 -22.43
N MET A 324 18.72 1.90 -21.27
CA MET A 324 18.81 3.04 -20.35
C MET A 324 19.47 2.62 -19.02
N PRO A 325 20.81 2.58 -18.93
CA PRO A 325 21.54 2.04 -17.77
C PRO A 325 21.33 2.84 -16.47
N PHE A 326 20.85 4.08 -16.55
CA PHE A 326 20.49 4.91 -15.40
C PHE A 326 19.14 4.50 -14.77
N ILE A 327 18.30 3.75 -15.48
CA ILE A 327 17.10 3.13 -14.91
C ILE A 327 17.52 1.81 -14.25
N LYS A 328 17.46 1.76 -12.91
CA LYS A 328 17.63 0.51 -12.18
C LYS A 328 16.42 -0.39 -12.49
N SER A 329 16.45 -1.02 -13.66
CA SER A 329 15.38 -1.95 -14.05
C SER A 329 15.31 -3.12 -13.07
N LYS A 330 14.11 -3.41 -12.58
CA LYS A 330 13.85 -4.61 -11.79
C LYS A 330 13.30 -5.68 -12.74
N SER A 331 14.00 -6.79 -12.89
CA SER A 331 13.44 -7.98 -13.51
C SER A 331 12.46 -8.63 -12.53
N ILE A 332 11.26 -8.95 -13.00
CA ILE A 332 10.35 -9.82 -12.26
C ILE A 332 10.86 -11.25 -12.49
N GLU A 333 11.63 -11.78 -11.55
CA GLU A 333 11.93 -13.21 -11.51
C GLU A 333 10.63 -13.95 -11.14
N LYS A 334 10.22 -14.89 -12.01
CA LYS A 334 9.04 -15.73 -11.82
C LYS A 334 9.20 -16.70 -10.65
#